data_72a6b29871253bfc8b320c5eded1cd8f
#
_entry.id   72a6b29871253bfc8b320c5eded1cd8f
#
_cell.length_a   1.000
_cell.length_b   1.000
_cell.length_c   1.000
_cell.angle_alpha   90.00
_cell.angle_beta   90.00
_cell.angle_gamma   90.00
#
_symmetry.space_group_name_H-M   'P 1'
#
loop_
_entity.id
_entity.type
_entity.pdbx_description
1 polymer ?
#
loop_
_entity_poly.entity_id
_entity_poly.type
_entity_poly.pdbx_seq_one_letter_code
_entity_poly.pdbx_strand_id
1 'polypeptide(L)'
;SSAASDVYKRQLKEEIELFYQAGRLSKEMADCIRTKDILAFLNSESGRRMTQAAGNGKLRKEQPFVLGVAASEIYPEIYQDIQKRSQEADENRKEETILIQGIIDVWFEEEDGLVLLDYKTDRVRNASQLKELYHAQLDYYAQALEQLLEKPVKEKIIYSFALKEEIIL
;
A
#
# COMPACT_ATOMS: atom_id res chain seq x y z
N SER A 1 21.08 18.10 -9.09
CA SER A 1 22.11 19.01 -8.60
C SER A 1 21.95 19.19 -7.08
N SER A 2 23.04 19.35 -6.32
CA SER A 2 23.04 19.45 -4.86
C SER A 2 22.15 20.58 -4.32
N ALA A 3 22.09 21.73 -5.00
CA ALA A 3 21.32 22.90 -4.58
C ALA A 3 19.79 22.66 -4.52
N ALA A 4 19.22 21.96 -5.48
CA ALA A 4 17.79 21.60 -5.44
C ALA A 4 17.47 20.63 -4.30
N SER A 5 18.33 19.64 -4.07
CA SER A 5 18.21 18.70 -2.97
C SER A 5 18.27 19.38 -1.59
N ASP A 6 19.11 20.40 -1.45
CA ASP A 6 19.25 21.16 -0.20
C ASP A 6 18.03 22.07 0.06
N VAL A 7 17.42 22.61 -0.99
CA VAL A 7 16.16 23.38 -0.88
C VAL A 7 15.02 22.47 -0.41
N TYR A 8 14.81 21.30 -1.04
CA TYR A 8 13.78 20.35 -0.62
C TYR A 8 14.01 19.84 0.81
N LYS A 9 15.25 19.60 1.18
CA LYS A 9 15.61 19.20 2.54
C LYS A 9 15.22 20.24 3.59
N ARG A 10 15.43 21.51 3.28
CA ARG A 10 15.04 22.61 4.16
C ARG A 10 13.54 22.74 4.26
N GLN A 11 12.82 22.72 3.12
CA GLN A 11 11.37 22.76 3.10
C GLN A 11 10.73 21.62 3.91
N LEU A 12 11.24 20.40 3.76
CA LEU A 12 10.74 19.23 4.49
C LEU A 12 10.96 19.39 6.01
N LYS A 13 12.10 19.94 6.43
CA LYS A 13 12.34 20.22 7.85
C LYS A 13 11.40 21.31 8.40
N GLU A 14 11.13 22.35 7.61
CA GLU A 14 10.20 23.41 7.97
C GLU A 14 8.77 22.86 8.11
N GLU A 15 8.33 21.98 7.22
CA GLU A 15 7.03 21.31 7.32
C GLU A 15 6.90 20.40 8.56
N ILE A 16 7.94 19.63 8.87
CA ILE A 16 7.97 18.80 10.09
C ILE A 16 7.84 19.68 11.34
N GLU A 17 8.56 20.78 11.38
CA GLU A 17 8.48 21.73 12.49
C GLU A 17 7.09 22.37 12.61
N LEU A 18 6.48 22.75 11.48
CA LEU A 18 5.11 23.26 11.46
C LEU A 18 4.09 22.23 11.97
N PHE A 19 4.22 20.95 11.60
CA PHE A 19 3.36 19.89 12.11
C PHE A 19 3.56 19.65 13.61
N TYR A 20 4.79 19.76 14.10
CA TYR A 20 5.08 19.69 15.51
C TYR A 20 4.43 20.86 16.28
N GLN A 21 4.61 22.08 15.82
CA GLN A 21 4.02 23.28 16.44
C GLN A 21 2.50 23.28 16.40
N ALA A 22 1.92 22.70 15.34
CA ALA A 22 0.46 22.52 15.22
C ALA A 22 -0.09 21.37 16.07
N GLY A 23 0.75 20.64 16.83
CA GLY A 23 0.33 19.51 17.66
C GLY A 23 -0.05 18.26 16.85
N ARG A 24 0.30 18.20 15.57
CA ARG A 24 0.05 17.06 14.67
C ARG A 24 1.10 15.95 14.83
N LEU A 25 2.29 16.29 15.31
CA LEU A 25 3.37 15.38 15.64
C LEU A 25 3.80 15.60 17.09
N SER A 26 4.10 14.53 17.81
CA SER A 26 4.83 14.66 19.07
C SER A 26 6.30 14.97 18.77
N LYS A 27 7.03 15.44 19.80
CA LYS A 27 8.47 15.67 19.66
C LYS A 27 9.21 14.39 19.28
N GLU A 28 8.90 13.27 19.93
CA GLU A 28 9.50 11.98 19.64
C GLU A 28 9.23 11.55 18.19
N MET A 29 8.02 11.78 17.67
CA MET A 29 7.69 11.49 16.28
C MET A 29 8.49 12.36 15.33
N ALA A 30 8.57 13.68 15.57
CA ALA A 30 9.33 14.61 14.75
C ALA A 30 10.84 14.25 14.73
N ASP A 31 11.40 13.88 15.88
CA ASP A 31 12.80 13.47 16.02
C ASP A 31 13.11 12.13 15.31
N CYS A 32 12.12 11.25 15.15
CA CYS A 32 12.27 9.99 14.43
C CYS A 32 12.27 10.15 12.90
N ILE A 33 11.76 11.25 12.36
CA ILE A 33 11.67 11.47 10.92
C ILE A 33 13.05 11.75 10.31
N ARG A 34 13.50 10.82 9.48
CA ARG A 34 14.75 10.97 8.73
C ARG A 34 14.50 11.56 7.36
N THR A 35 14.65 12.88 7.24
CA THR A 35 14.40 13.62 5.98
C THR A 35 15.15 13.05 4.78
N LYS A 36 16.35 12.48 4.98
CA LYS A 36 17.13 11.84 3.92
C LYS A 36 16.45 10.60 3.32
N ASP A 37 15.70 9.85 4.14
CA ASP A 37 15.02 8.64 3.68
C ASP A 37 13.75 9.02 2.88
N ILE A 38 13.04 10.07 3.31
CA ILE A 38 11.93 10.64 2.54
C ILE A 38 12.41 11.19 1.20
N LEU A 39 13.54 11.90 1.17
CA LEU A 39 14.12 12.39 -0.07
C LEU A 39 14.60 11.27 -0.99
N ALA A 40 15.12 10.17 -0.43
CA ALA A 40 15.49 8.99 -1.21
C ALA A 40 14.26 8.40 -1.90
N PHE A 41 13.14 8.27 -1.18
CA PHE A 41 11.86 7.84 -1.75
C PHE A 41 11.36 8.81 -2.84
N LEU A 42 11.31 10.11 -2.58
CA LEU A 42 10.84 11.09 -3.57
C LEU A 42 11.69 11.13 -4.84
N ASN A 43 12.96 10.74 -4.76
CA ASN A 43 13.86 10.61 -5.90
C ASN A 43 13.84 9.23 -6.57
N SER A 44 13.14 8.26 -6.00
CA SER A 44 12.92 6.95 -6.61
C SER A 44 11.97 7.04 -7.81
N GLU A 45 11.82 5.97 -8.56
CA GLU A 45 10.91 5.95 -9.71
C GLU A 45 9.46 6.12 -9.27
N SER A 46 8.99 5.31 -8.30
CA SER A 46 7.63 5.43 -7.77
C SER A 46 7.37 6.78 -7.10
N GLY A 47 8.36 7.34 -6.39
CA GLY A 47 8.25 8.66 -5.77
C GLY A 47 8.04 9.78 -6.80
N ARG A 48 8.76 9.74 -7.92
CA ARG A 48 8.58 10.71 -9.02
C ARG A 48 7.23 10.55 -9.70
N ARG A 49 6.82 9.30 -10.01
CA ARG A 49 5.50 8.98 -10.60
C ARG A 49 4.36 9.46 -9.69
N MET A 50 4.45 9.15 -8.40
CA MET A 50 3.51 9.61 -7.39
C MET A 50 3.41 11.15 -7.35
N THR A 51 4.55 11.87 -7.39
CA THR A 51 4.59 13.33 -7.37
C THR A 51 3.95 13.90 -8.64
N GLN A 52 4.19 13.31 -9.80
CA GLN A 52 3.55 13.69 -11.05
C GLN A 52 2.02 13.48 -11.00
N ALA A 53 1.59 12.34 -10.49
CA ALA A 53 0.16 12.05 -10.31
C ALA A 53 -0.50 13.03 -9.33
N ALA A 54 0.19 13.42 -8.26
CA ALA A 54 -0.27 14.46 -7.33
C ALA A 54 -0.50 15.80 -8.02
N GLY A 55 0.45 16.23 -8.86
CA GLY A 55 0.33 17.46 -9.65
C GLY A 55 -0.85 17.46 -10.61
N ASN A 56 -1.28 16.29 -11.07
CA ASN A 56 -2.43 16.09 -11.96
C ASN A 56 -3.75 15.80 -11.23
N GLY A 57 -3.77 15.83 -9.89
CA GLY A 57 -4.96 15.51 -9.08
C GLY A 57 -5.35 14.03 -9.07
N LYS A 58 -4.47 13.15 -9.52
CA LYS A 58 -4.68 11.71 -9.70
C LYS A 58 -4.10 10.85 -8.57
N LEU A 59 -3.69 11.45 -7.46
CA LEU A 59 -3.16 10.78 -6.28
C LEU A 59 -4.22 10.69 -5.18
N ARG A 60 -4.30 9.55 -4.50
CA ARG A 60 -5.08 9.36 -3.27
C ARG A 60 -4.20 8.72 -2.21
N LYS A 61 -4.44 9.11 -0.96
CA LYS A 61 -3.73 8.62 0.22
C LYS A 61 -4.72 8.16 1.27
N GLU A 62 -4.29 7.21 2.08
CA GLU A 62 -5.07 6.73 3.24
C GLU A 62 -6.51 6.35 2.86
N GLN A 63 -6.67 5.58 1.77
CA GLN A 63 -7.97 5.16 1.27
C GLN A 63 -8.51 4.00 2.10
N PRO A 64 -9.57 4.20 2.91
CA PRO A 64 -10.22 3.09 3.59
C PRO A 64 -10.99 2.23 2.58
N PHE A 65 -11.03 0.93 2.85
CA PHE A 65 -11.81 -0.02 2.05
C PHE A 65 -12.45 -1.09 2.93
N VAL A 66 -13.51 -1.68 2.39
CA VAL A 66 -14.12 -2.93 2.86
C VAL A 66 -14.32 -3.82 1.64
N LEU A 67 -13.77 -5.03 1.69
CA LEU A 67 -13.83 -6.00 0.62
C LEU A 67 -14.53 -7.27 1.13
N GLY A 68 -15.54 -7.74 0.42
CA GLY A 68 -16.15 -9.04 0.65
C GLY A 68 -15.45 -10.11 -0.18
N VAL A 69 -14.88 -11.11 0.49
CA VAL A 69 -14.18 -12.25 -0.14
C VAL A 69 -14.88 -13.54 0.24
N ALA A 70 -15.04 -14.44 -0.71
CA ALA A 70 -15.63 -15.74 -0.43
C ALA A 70 -14.77 -16.51 0.58
N ALA A 71 -15.40 -17.14 1.57
CA ALA A 71 -14.67 -17.89 2.58
C ALA A 71 -13.87 -19.07 1.98
N SER A 72 -14.29 -19.61 0.84
CA SER A 72 -13.57 -20.63 0.06
C SER A 72 -12.25 -20.13 -0.52
N GLU A 73 -12.14 -18.85 -0.84
CA GLU A 73 -10.88 -18.24 -1.30
C GLU A 73 -9.86 -18.12 -0.18
N ILE A 74 -10.33 -17.79 1.04
CA ILE A 74 -9.44 -17.58 2.19
C ILE A 74 -9.02 -18.91 2.83
N TYR A 75 -9.95 -19.89 2.86
CA TYR A 75 -9.75 -21.19 3.49
C TYR A 75 -10.07 -22.34 2.54
N PRO A 76 -9.36 -22.47 1.41
CA PRO A 76 -9.68 -23.45 0.37
C PRO A 76 -9.63 -24.90 0.89
N GLU A 77 -8.68 -25.21 1.76
CA GLU A 77 -8.52 -26.57 2.33
C GLU A 77 -9.72 -26.97 3.21
N ILE A 78 -10.19 -26.04 4.04
CA ILE A 78 -11.36 -26.26 4.90
C ILE A 78 -12.61 -26.50 4.06
N TYR A 79 -12.81 -25.71 3.01
CA TYR A 79 -13.96 -25.85 2.13
C TYR A 79 -13.93 -27.13 1.31
N GLN A 80 -12.76 -27.56 0.82
CA GLN A 80 -12.60 -28.86 0.16
C GLN A 80 -12.90 -30.03 1.09
N ASP A 81 -12.49 -29.98 2.36
CA ASP A 81 -12.80 -31.01 3.35
C ASP A 81 -14.27 -31.07 3.69
N ILE A 82 -14.92 -29.92 3.82
CA ILE A 82 -16.37 -29.83 4.05
C ILE A 82 -17.14 -30.42 2.86
N GLN A 83 -16.75 -30.07 1.62
CA GLN A 83 -17.37 -30.63 0.43
C GLN A 83 -17.21 -32.14 0.31
N LYS A 84 -16.06 -32.69 0.67
CA LYS A 84 -15.82 -34.14 0.66
C LYS A 84 -16.63 -34.88 1.72
N ARG A 85 -16.91 -34.26 2.87
CA ARG A 85 -17.67 -34.85 3.98
C ARG A 85 -19.17 -34.72 3.80
N SER A 86 -19.62 -33.70 3.06
CA SER A 86 -21.03 -33.48 2.75
C SER A 86 -21.39 -34.31 1.51
N GLN A 87 -21.80 -35.58 1.71
CA GLN A 87 -22.30 -36.45 0.63
C GLN A 87 -23.62 -35.97 0.04
N GLU A 88 -24.29 -35.01 0.65
CA GLU A 88 -25.45 -34.28 0.14
C GLU A 88 -25.02 -32.83 -0.07
N ALA A 89 -24.65 -32.50 -1.29
CA ALA A 89 -24.44 -31.12 -1.70
C ALA A 89 -25.83 -30.42 -1.64
N ASP A 90 -26.03 -29.66 -0.58
CA ASP A 90 -27.13 -28.73 -0.51
C ASP A 90 -26.86 -27.62 -1.53
N GLU A 91 -27.46 -27.74 -2.74
CA GLU A 91 -27.29 -26.76 -3.84
C GLU A 91 -27.71 -25.33 -3.44
N ASN A 92 -28.33 -25.18 -2.27
CA ASN A 92 -28.78 -23.91 -1.70
C ASN A 92 -27.85 -23.34 -0.63
N ARG A 93 -26.67 -23.92 -0.38
CA ARG A 93 -25.75 -23.40 0.61
C ARG A 93 -25.13 -22.10 0.09
N LYS A 94 -25.60 -20.98 0.59
CA LYS A 94 -24.98 -19.66 0.31
C LYS A 94 -23.55 -19.68 0.81
N GLU A 95 -22.62 -19.37 -0.07
CA GLU A 95 -21.23 -19.20 0.26
C GLU A 95 -21.06 -18.08 1.29
N GLU A 96 -20.35 -18.35 2.38
CA GLU A 96 -20.09 -17.36 3.41
C GLU A 96 -19.11 -16.32 2.88
N THR A 97 -19.40 -15.05 3.15
CA THR A 97 -18.53 -13.92 2.78
C THR A 97 -17.80 -13.41 4.01
N ILE A 98 -16.49 -13.32 3.91
CA ILE A 98 -15.63 -12.72 4.92
C ILE A 98 -15.35 -11.27 4.52
N LEU A 99 -15.54 -10.35 5.46
CA LEU A 99 -15.24 -8.95 5.23
C LEU A 99 -13.80 -8.65 5.63
N ILE A 100 -13.02 -8.20 4.67
CA ILE A 100 -11.67 -7.68 4.86
C ILE A 100 -11.75 -6.16 4.84
N GLN A 101 -11.18 -5.51 5.84
CA GLN A 101 -11.14 -4.05 5.93
C GLN A 101 -9.73 -3.58 6.19
N GLY A 102 -9.40 -2.40 5.69
CA GLY A 102 -8.09 -1.80 5.87
C GLY A 102 -8.00 -0.39 5.32
N ILE A 103 -6.80 0.12 5.29
CA ILE A 103 -6.46 1.42 4.70
C ILE A 103 -5.33 1.20 3.72
N ILE A 104 -5.52 1.62 2.48
CA ILE A 104 -4.49 1.64 1.44
C ILE A 104 -3.67 2.91 1.60
N ASP A 105 -2.36 2.78 1.76
CA ASP A 105 -1.48 3.92 2.00
C ASP A 105 -1.55 4.94 0.87
N VAL A 106 -1.29 4.48 -0.36
CA VAL A 106 -1.26 5.32 -1.56
C VAL A 106 -1.70 4.53 -2.78
N TRP A 107 -2.49 5.17 -3.62
CA TRP A 107 -2.68 4.76 -5.00
C TRP A 107 -2.77 5.97 -5.91
N PHE A 108 -2.40 5.79 -7.17
CA PHE A 108 -2.50 6.84 -8.18
C PHE A 108 -2.86 6.27 -9.55
N GLU A 109 -3.43 7.13 -10.40
CA GLU A 109 -3.88 6.77 -11.73
C GLU A 109 -2.87 7.22 -12.78
N GLU A 110 -2.51 6.30 -13.67
CA GLU A 110 -1.79 6.55 -14.91
C GLU A 110 -2.69 6.24 -16.13
N GLU A 111 -2.18 6.42 -17.34
CA GLU A 111 -3.01 6.27 -18.55
C GLU A 111 -3.57 4.85 -18.74
N ASP A 112 -2.80 3.84 -18.32
CA ASP A 112 -3.07 2.41 -18.55
C ASP A 112 -3.54 1.66 -17.31
N GLY A 113 -3.79 2.34 -16.18
CA GLY A 113 -4.32 1.71 -14.98
C GLY A 113 -3.91 2.37 -13.68
N LEU A 114 -4.21 1.69 -12.58
CA LEU A 114 -3.90 2.15 -11.24
C LEU A 114 -2.54 1.59 -10.79
N VAL A 115 -1.81 2.39 -10.04
CA VAL A 115 -0.59 1.97 -9.33
C VAL A 115 -0.86 2.01 -7.84
N LEU A 116 -0.67 0.88 -7.18
CA LEU A 116 -0.77 0.71 -5.73
C LEU A 116 0.62 0.81 -5.12
N LEU A 117 0.80 1.67 -4.13
CA LEU A 117 2.06 1.87 -3.43
C LEU A 117 1.83 1.75 -1.92
N ASP A 118 2.61 0.89 -1.28
CA ASP A 118 2.54 0.61 0.14
C ASP A 118 3.93 0.83 0.78
N TYR A 119 3.97 1.48 1.93
CA TYR A 119 5.20 1.81 2.63
C TYR A 119 5.51 0.79 3.72
N LYS A 120 6.73 0.27 3.72
CA LYS A 120 7.20 -0.67 4.76
C LYS A 120 8.47 -0.18 5.43
N THR A 121 8.45 -0.20 6.76
CA THR A 121 9.59 0.16 7.62
C THR A 121 10.25 -1.08 8.24
N ASP A 122 9.75 -2.27 7.95
CA ASP A 122 10.23 -3.53 8.49
C ASP A 122 11.70 -3.74 8.21
N ARG A 123 12.43 -4.21 9.22
CA ARG A 123 13.82 -4.61 9.09
C ARG A 123 13.89 -6.04 8.56
N VAL A 124 14.09 -6.16 7.26
CA VAL A 124 14.22 -7.43 6.54
C VAL A 124 15.62 -7.57 5.96
N ARG A 125 15.99 -8.78 5.58
CA ARG A 125 17.31 -9.07 4.99
C ARG A 125 17.34 -8.79 3.48
N ASN A 126 16.22 -8.95 2.81
CA ASN A 126 16.10 -8.81 1.35
C ASN A 126 14.64 -8.57 0.93
N ALA A 127 14.47 -8.22 -0.33
CA ALA A 127 13.17 -7.95 -0.96
C ALA A 127 12.23 -9.17 -0.95
N SER A 128 12.76 -10.40 -1.07
CA SER A 128 11.93 -11.61 -1.11
C SER A 128 11.12 -11.81 0.15
N GLN A 129 11.70 -11.47 1.32
CA GLN A 129 10.97 -11.55 2.59
C GLN A 129 9.76 -10.60 2.62
N LEU A 130 9.88 -9.38 2.07
CA LEU A 130 8.76 -8.45 1.99
C LEU A 130 7.69 -8.95 1.01
N LYS A 131 8.08 -9.54 -0.12
CA LYS A 131 7.14 -10.16 -1.05
C LYS A 131 6.33 -11.25 -0.38
N GLU A 132 6.98 -12.18 0.32
CA GLU A 132 6.31 -13.27 1.05
C GLU A 132 5.34 -12.77 2.11
N LEU A 133 5.74 -11.74 2.87
CA LEU A 133 4.93 -11.20 3.95
C LEU A 133 3.70 -10.43 3.47
N TYR A 134 3.82 -9.70 2.35
CA TYR A 134 2.86 -8.67 2.00
C TYR A 134 2.13 -8.88 0.65
N HIS A 135 2.50 -9.89 -0.17
CA HIS A 135 1.82 -10.11 -1.46
C HIS A 135 0.30 -10.26 -1.30
N ALA A 136 -0.15 -11.09 -0.35
CA ALA A 136 -1.58 -11.30 -0.12
C ALA A 136 -2.30 -10.01 0.32
N GLN A 137 -1.66 -9.19 1.16
CA GLN A 137 -2.22 -7.89 1.54
C GLN A 137 -2.41 -6.98 0.33
N LEU A 138 -1.39 -6.86 -0.53
CA LEU A 138 -1.47 -6.02 -1.72
C LEU A 138 -2.42 -6.59 -2.78
N ASP A 139 -2.61 -7.90 -2.83
CA ASP A 139 -3.62 -8.54 -3.69
C ASP A 139 -5.04 -8.13 -3.27
N TYR A 140 -5.35 -8.17 -1.97
CA TYR A 140 -6.63 -7.69 -1.46
C TYR A 140 -6.82 -6.19 -1.66
N TYR A 141 -5.76 -5.38 -1.50
CA TYR A 141 -5.82 -3.96 -1.78
C TYR A 141 -6.11 -3.66 -3.26
N ALA A 142 -5.43 -4.39 -4.16
CA ALA A 142 -5.67 -4.27 -5.59
C ALA A 142 -7.11 -4.66 -5.95
N GLN A 143 -7.58 -5.79 -5.45
CA GLN A 143 -8.95 -6.26 -5.68
C GLN A 143 -9.99 -5.24 -5.18
N ALA A 144 -9.78 -4.66 -4.00
CA ALA A 144 -10.66 -3.62 -3.46
C ALA A 144 -10.69 -2.36 -4.34
N LEU A 145 -9.52 -1.91 -4.84
CA LEU A 145 -9.44 -0.77 -5.75
C LEU A 145 -10.11 -1.04 -7.09
N GLU A 146 -9.90 -2.23 -7.66
CA GLU A 146 -10.49 -2.63 -8.93
C GLU A 146 -12.02 -2.69 -8.84
N GLN A 147 -12.56 -3.22 -7.74
CA GLN A 147 -14.00 -3.23 -7.51
C GLN A 147 -14.58 -1.82 -7.29
N LEU A 148 -13.85 -0.95 -6.58
CA LEU A 148 -14.30 0.40 -6.25
C LEU A 148 -14.28 1.33 -7.47
N LEU A 149 -13.26 1.22 -8.31
CA LEU A 149 -12.94 2.18 -9.35
C LEU A 149 -13.22 1.66 -10.77
N GLU A 150 -13.53 0.37 -10.91
CA GLU A 150 -13.74 -0.32 -12.20
C GLU A 150 -12.55 -0.13 -13.17
N LYS A 151 -11.34 -0.09 -12.62
CA LYS A 151 -10.08 0.08 -13.34
C LYS A 151 -9.06 -0.96 -12.88
N PRO A 152 -8.23 -1.51 -13.79
CA PRO A 152 -7.22 -2.49 -13.41
C PRO A 152 -6.09 -1.87 -12.59
N VAL A 153 -5.62 -2.58 -11.58
CA VAL A 153 -4.36 -2.28 -10.89
C VAL A 153 -3.23 -2.92 -11.69
N LYS A 154 -2.51 -2.12 -12.45
CA LYS A 154 -1.43 -2.58 -13.33
C LYS A 154 -0.13 -2.88 -12.60
N GLU A 155 0.05 -2.31 -11.41
CA GLU A 155 1.31 -2.43 -10.68
C GLU A 155 1.08 -2.30 -9.18
N LYS A 156 1.70 -3.20 -8.42
CA LYS A 156 1.73 -3.20 -6.96
C LYS A 156 3.17 -3.01 -6.51
N ILE A 157 3.45 -1.96 -5.76
CA ILE A 157 4.78 -1.57 -5.33
C ILE A 157 4.84 -1.53 -3.81
N ILE A 158 5.84 -2.16 -3.22
CA ILE A 158 6.27 -1.92 -1.84
C ILE A 158 7.50 -1.01 -1.90
N TYR A 159 7.48 0.12 -1.20
CA TYR A 159 8.69 0.87 -0.94
C TYR A 159 9.22 0.54 0.44
N SER A 160 10.39 -0.09 0.49
CA SER A 160 11.07 -0.43 1.74
C SER A 160 11.99 0.71 2.18
N PHE A 161 11.66 1.37 3.29
CA PHE A 161 12.55 2.38 3.89
C PHE A 161 13.81 1.77 4.51
N ALA A 162 13.74 0.51 4.94
CA ALA A 162 14.90 -0.20 5.50
C ALA A 162 15.92 -0.57 4.43
N LEU A 163 15.47 -1.10 3.28
CA LEU A 163 16.30 -1.47 2.15
C LEU A 163 16.59 -0.29 1.21
N LYS A 164 15.74 0.76 1.24
CA LYS A 164 15.76 1.92 0.33
C LYS A 164 15.58 1.53 -1.12
N GLU A 165 14.67 0.60 -1.35
CA GLU A 165 14.38 0.10 -2.68
C GLU A 165 12.87 -0.09 -2.92
N GLU A 166 12.51 -0.12 -4.18
CA GLU A 166 11.20 -0.43 -4.71
C GLU A 166 11.12 -1.92 -5.02
N ILE A 167 10.03 -2.55 -4.59
CA ILE A 167 9.80 -3.98 -4.76
C ILE A 167 8.48 -4.14 -5.49
N ILE A 168 8.56 -4.54 -6.75
CA ILE A 168 7.39 -4.81 -7.59
C ILE A 168 6.91 -6.25 -7.32
N LEU A 169 5.59 -6.42 -7.11
CA LEU A 169 4.92 -7.68 -6.87
C LEU A 169 4.28 -8.23 -8.14
#